data_ae33c09a1ecf74ab9c8c70769288c10f
#
_entry.id   ae33c09a1ecf74ab9c8c70769288c10f
#
_cell.length_a   1.000
_cell.length_b   1.000
_cell.length_c   1.000
_cell.angle_alpha   90.00
_cell.angle_beta   90.00
_cell.angle_gamma   90.00
#
_symmetry.space_group_name_H-M   'P 1'
#
loop_
_entity.id
_entity.type
_entity.pdbx_description
1 polymer ?
#
loop_
_entity_poly.entity_id
_entity_poly.type
_entity_poly.pdbx_seq_one_letter_code
_entity_poly.pdbx_strand_id
1 'polypeptide(L)'
;PVILGTNRDEPTLFMFRDPRYVENFLGFLPRLKDEASYLQLVKYGALAWKERGVDSLARAMTASGNRNVYTYRFDWDEEPDLLGMELSKVLGAAHGLEIAFAFNDFKGRFDTSYIYANDEAQFALADSMSSYWTAFAASGDPGRGQNGEQVPWLAWGTDGKRSIILDSPADQGIFMDDQEVTREQIRAALINDDGFVDETLRCKIYVRTFRGDDFIPSEYAALGDGSCRNINPSTVSFF
;
A
#
# COMPACT_ATOMS: atom_id res chain seq x y z
N PRO A 1 -0.15 -13.38 19.55
CA PRO A 1 0.02 -12.06 18.96
C PRO A 1 0.34 -12.17 17.46
N VAL A 2 0.00 -11.16 16.68
CA VAL A 2 0.27 -11.06 15.24
C VAL A 2 0.49 -9.62 14.84
N ILE A 3 1.44 -9.38 13.91
CA ILE A 3 1.55 -8.15 13.14
C ILE A 3 1.10 -8.44 11.71
N LEU A 4 0.19 -7.63 11.19
CA LEU A 4 -0.24 -7.63 9.79
C LEU A 4 0.12 -6.28 9.18
N GLY A 5 0.59 -6.27 7.95
CA GLY A 5 1.03 -5.03 7.34
C GLY A 5 0.79 -4.94 5.84
N THR A 6 0.86 -3.71 5.37
CA THR A 6 0.81 -3.37 3.95
C THR A 6 1.66 -2.13 3.71
N ASN A 7 2.11 -1.97 2.48
CA ASN A 7 2.72 -0.73 2.02
C ASN A 7 1.67 0.12 1.31
N ARG A 8 1.84 1.45 1.32
CA ARG A 8 0.87 2.38 0.71
C ARG A 8 0.68 2.11 -0.78
N ASP A 9 1.76 1.76 -1.48
CA ASP A 9 1.79 1.63 -2.93
C ASP A 9 2.15 0.20 -3.38
N GLU A 10 1.64 -0.83 -2.71
CA GLU A 10 1.92 -2.27 -2.95
C GLU A 10 2.01 -2.68 -4.43
N PRO A 11 1.09 -2.26 -5.34
CA PRO A 11 1.11 -2.72 -6.72
C PRO A 11 2.29 -2.23 -7.53
N THR A 12 2.94 -1.15 -7.14
CA THR A 12 3.97 -0.49 -7.94
C THR A 12 5.17 -1.36 -8.22
N LEU A 13 5.59 -2.21 -7.25
CA LEU A 13 6.67 -3.18 -7.46
C LEU A 13 6.45 -4.07 -8.70
N PHE A 14 5.20 -4.41 -8.97
CA PHE A 14 4.82 -5.29 -10.09
C PHE A 14 4.56 -4.52 -11.38
N MET A 15 4.38 -3.20 -11.28
CA MET A 15 4.00 -2.33 -12.39
C MET A 15 5.16 -1.49 -12.93
N PHE A 16 6.18 -1.19 -12.12
CA PHE A 16 7.25 -0.23 -12.46
C PHE A 16 8.13 -0.64 -13.65
N ARG A 17 8.10 -1.90 -14.05
CA ARG A 17 8.77 -2.44 -15.24
C ARG A 17 7.81 -2.93 -16.32
N ASP A 18 6.50 -2.81 -16.10
CA ASP A 18 5.51 -3.28 -17.06
C ASP A 18 5.43 -2.33 -18.26
N PRO A 19 5.74 -2.80 -19.48
CA PRO A 19 5.73 -1.95 -20.67
C PRO A 19 4.35 -1.38 -21.04
N ARG A 20 3.28 -1.84 -20.40
CA ARG A 20 1.95 -1.24 -20.55
C ARG A 20 1.86 0.13 -19.88
N TYR A 21 2.57 0.32 -18.77
CA TYR A 21 2.50 1.50 -17.91
C TYR A 21 3.77 2.34 -17.94
N VAL A 22 4.90 1.70 -18.13
CA VAL A 22 6.22 2.32 -18.03
C VAL A 22 6.99 2.12 -19.33
N GLU A 23 7.61 3.17 -19.82
CA GLU A 23 8.60 3.11 -20.90
C GLU A 23 10.00 3.36 -20.33
N ASN A 24 11.02 2.77 -20.97
CA ASN A 24 12.40 3.02 -20.57
C ASN A 24 12.98 4.15 -21.41
N PHE A 25 13.02 5.35 -20.84
CA PHE A 25 13.73 6.47 -21.45
C PHE A 25 15.24 6.21 -21.41
N LEU A 26 15.96 6.47 -22.51
CA LEU A 26 17.38 6.14 -22.69
C LEU A 26 17.73 4.67 -22.44
N GLY A 27 16.75 3.76 -22.47
CA GLY A 27 16.95 2.32 -22.31
C GLY A 27 17.01 1.81 -20.84
N PHE A 28 17.03 2.68 -19.84
CA PHE A 28 17.15 2.27 -18.43
C PHE A 28 16.36 3.11 -17.44
N LEU A 29 15.87 4.30 -17.80
CA LEU A 29 15.14 5.18 -16.91
C LEU A 29 13.62 4.94 -17.02
N PRO A 30 12.93 4.49 -15.97
CA PRO A 30 11.50 4.24 -16.01
C PRO A 30 10.73 5.57 -16.07
N ARG A 31 9.87 5.72 -17.07
CA ARG A 31 8.96 6.87 -17.23
C ARG A 31 7.53 6.39 -17.38
N LEU A 32 6.61 6.99 -16.65
CA LEU A 32 5.18 6.68 -16.76
C LEU A 32 4.65 7.15 -18.13
N LYS A 33 3.92 6.26 -18.82
CA LYS A 33 3.25 6.56 -20.09
C LYS A 33 1.99 7.37 -19.88
N ASP A 34 1.26 7.04 -18.83
CA ASP A 34 0.03 7.70 -18.40
C ASP A 34 -0.01 7.67 -16.88
N GLU A 35 0.44 8.78 -16.26
CA GLU A 35 0.56 8.91 -14.81
C GLU A 35 -0.83 8.79 -14.14
N ALA A 36 -1.85 9.44 -14.69
CA ALA A 36 -3.18 9.44 -14.10
C ALA A 36 -3.77 8.02 -14.02
N SER A 37 -3.70 7.26 -15.11
CA SER A 37 -4.16 5.86 -15.13
C SER A 37 -3.32 4.96 -14.23
N TYR A 38 -2.00 5.19 -14.19
CA TYR A 38 -1.10 4.46 -13.31
C TYR A 38 -1.47 4.63 -11.85
N LEU A 39 -1.62 5.88 -11.39
CA LEU A 39 -1.96 6.20 -10.00
C LEU A 39 -3.35 5.67 -9.62
N GLN A 40 -4.31 5.66 -10.52
CA GLN A 40 -5.62 5.03 -10.27
C GLN A 40 -5.51 3.51 -10.06
N LEU A 41 -4.69 2.83 -10.85
CA LEU A 41 -4.43 1.39 -10.67
C LEU A 41 -3.74 1.11 -9.33
N VAL A 42 -2.74 1.92 -8.97
CA VAL A 42 -2.04 1.81 -7.69
C VAL A 42 -3.01 2.04 -6.54
N LYS A 43 -3.78 3.13 -6.55
CA LYS A 43 -4.76 3.49 -5.52
C LYS A 43 -5.71 2.33 -5.22
N TYR A 44 -6.43 1.84 -6.21
CA TYR A 44 -7.43 0.78 -6.00
C TYR A 44 -6.80 -0.59 -5.75
N GLY A 45 -5.65 -0.87 -6.34
CA GLY A 45 -4.88 -2.06 -6.06
C GLY A 45 -4.40 -2.12 -4.61
N ALA A 46 -3.87 -1.02 -4.09
CA ALA A 46 -3.41 -0.89 -2.71
C ALA A 46 -4.57 -0.97 -1.70
N LEU A 47 -5.69 -0.30 -1.97
CA LEU A 47 -6.90 -0.42 -1.14
C LEU A 47 -7.40 -1.87 -1.07
N ALA A 48 -7.45 -2.57 -2.21
CA ALA A 48 -7.85 -3.98 -2.24
C ALA A 48 -6.84 -4.89 -1.52
N TRP A 49 -5.56 -4.56 -1.58
CA TRP A 49 -4.51 -5.28 -0.87
C TRP A 49 -4.65 -5.10 0.64
N LYS A 50 -4.77 -3.85 1.11
CA LYS A 50 -4.97 -3.52 2.53
C LYS A 50 -6.24 -4.19 3.08
N GLU A 51 -7.35 -4.09 2.37
CA GLU A 51 -8.62 -4.72 2.80
C GLU A 51 -8.47 -6.21 2.99
N ARG A 52 -7.90 -6.93 2.00
CA ARG A 52 -7.81 -8.40 2.03
C ARG A 52 -6.71 -8.91 2.95
N GLY A 53 -5.55 -8.28 2.93
CA GLY A 53 -4.34 -8.75 3.62
C GLY A 53 -4.21 -8.28 5.06
N VAL A 54 -4.89 -7.18 5.41
CA VAL A 54 -4.74 -6.54 6.73
C VAL A 54 -6.08 -6.36 7.42
N ASP A 55 -6.94 -5.49 6.91
CA ASP A 55 -8.09 -5.00 7.69
C ASP A 55 -9.15 -6.08 7.90
N SER A 56 -9.48 -6.88 6.88
CA SER A 56 -10.44 -7.98 7.04
C SER A 56 -9.93 -9.06 7.98
N LEU A 57 -8.63 -9.38 7.93
CA LEU A 57 -8.00 -10.34 8.82
C LEU A 57 -7.96 -9.84 10.25
N ALA A 58 -7.53 -8.59 10.46
CA ALA A 58 -7.49 -7.96 11.79
C ALA A 58 -8.87 -7.94 12.44
N ARG A 59 -9.90 -7.54 11.68
CA ARG A 59 -11.31 -7.53 12.11
C ARG A 59 -11.77 -8.94 12.51
N ALA A 60 -11.51 -9.95 11.66
CA ALA A 60 -11.91 -11.33 11.93
C ALA A 60 -11.19 -11.90 13.16
N MET A 61 -9.89 -11.69 13.29
CA MET A 61 -9.11 -12.14 14.44
C MET A 61 -9.57 -11.48 15.73
N THR A 62 -9.81 -10.17 15.71
CA THR A 62 -10.28 -9.44 16.88
C THR A 62 -11.70 -9.86 17.27
N ALA A 63 -12.59 -10.07 16.30
CA ALA A 63 -13.94 -10.57 16.54
C ALA A 63 -13.94 -11.99 17.14
N SER A 64 -12.93 -12.82 16.81
CA SER A 64 -12.73 -14.15 17.41
C SER A 64 -12.09 -14.11 18.81
N GLY A 65 -11.82 -12.93 19.36
CA GLY A 65 -11.30 -12.74 20.71
C GLY A 65 -9.79 -12.53 20.83
N ASN A 66 -9.06 -12.48 19.70
CA ASN A 66 -7.63 -12.15 19.75
C ASN A 66 -7.45 -10.66 20.05
N ARG A 67 -6.84 -10.34 21.19
CA ARG A 67 -6.56 -8.96 21.65
C ARG A 67 -5.20 -8.44 21.22
N ASN A 68 -4.34 -9.28 20.68
CA ASN A 68 -2.96 -8.97 20.33
C ASN A 68 -2.78 -9.00 18.80
N VAL A 69 -3.60 -8.21 18.10
CA VAL A 69 -3.54 -7.98 16.66
C VAL A 69 -3.03 -6.57 16.44
N TYR A 70 -1.90 -6.43 15.81
CA TYR A 70 -1.26 -5.15 15.50
C TYR A 70 -1.19 -5.00 14.00
N THR A 71 -1.43 -3.81 13.48
CA THR A 71 -1.38 -3.58 12.04
C THR A 71 -0.56 -2.34 11.71
N TYR A 72 0.10 -2.35 10.54
CA TYR A 72 0.83 -1.19 10.04
C TYR A 72 0.50 -0.89 8.58
N ARG A 73 0.77 0.36 8.18
CA ARG A 73 0.96 0.78 6.81
C ARG A 73 2.30 1.51 6.72
N PHE A 74 3.14 1.04 5.79
CA PHE A 74 4.42 1.65 5.47
C PHE A 74 4.22 2.65 4.33
N ASP A 75 4.56 3.91 4.57
CA ASP A 75 4.26 5.03 3.67
C ASP A 75 5.49 5.71 3.08
N TRP A 76 6.70 5.34 3.50
CA TRP A 76 7.94 5.95 3.02
C TRP A 76 8.05 5.97 1.49
N ASP A 77 8.24 7.16 0.90
CA ASP A 77 8.30 7.40 -0.53
C ASP A 77 9.33 8.49 -0.93
N GLU A 78 10.37 8.64 -0.14
CA GLU A 78 11.45 9.60 -0.37
C GLU A 78 12.56 9.02 -1.25
N GLU A 79 12.21 8.24 -2.27
CA GLU A 79 13.18 7.81 -3.26
C GLU A 79 13.79 9.01 -3.98
N PRO A 80 15.11 9.02 -4.17
CA PRO A 80 15.78 10.14 -4.81
C PRO A 80 15.39 10.27 -6.28
N ASP A 81 15.31 11.49 -6.76
CA ASP A 81 15.14 11.76 -8.18
C ASP A 81 16.31 11.20 -8.99
N LEU A 82 16.01 10.42 -10.00
CA LEU A 82 17.01 9.84 -10.89
C LEU A 82 16.99 10.56 -12.26
N LEU A 83 17.99 11.40 -12.50
CA LEU A 83 18.14 12.15 -13.76
C LEU A 83 16.87 12.93 -14.18
N GLY A 84 16.20 13.52 -13.20
CA GLY A 84 14.99 14.32 -13.41
C GLY A 84 13.71 13.49 -13.48
N MET A 85 13.76 12.21 -13.07
CA MET A 85 12.58 11.38 -12.90
C MET A 85 12.31 11.14 -11.43
N GLU A 86 11.07 11.42 -11.03
CA GLU A 86 10.56 11.23 -9.69
C GLU A 86 10.28 9.73 -9.46
N LEU A 87 11.27 9.01 -8.87
CA LEU A 87 11.11 7.58 -8.58
C LEU A 87 9.97 7.34 -7.58
N SER A 88 9.72 8.27 -6.67
CA SER A 88 8.60 8.24 -5.72
C SER A 88 7.24 8.08 -6.41
N LYS A 89 7.04 8.65 -7.60
CA LYS A 89 5.81 8.46 -8.38
C LYS A 89 5.72 7.09 -9.04
N VAL A 90 6.85 6.47 -9.35
CA VAL A 90 6.90 5.17 -10.05
C VAL A 90 6.88 4.01 -9.07
N LEU A 91 7.57 4.16 -7.95
CA LEU A 91 7.71 3.17 -6.88
C LEU A 91 6.89 3.54 -5.66
N GLY A 92 7.17 4.70 -5.06
CA GLY A 92 6.59 5.08 -3.78
C GLY A 92 6.83 4.00 -2.73
N ALA A 93 5.98 3.89 -1.74
CA ALA A 93 6.04 2.82 -0.75
C ALA A 93 5.69 1.45 -1.37
N ALA A 94 6.55 0.96 -2.26
CA ALA A 94 6.35 -0.28 -3.02
C ALA A 94 6.43 -1.52 -2.13
N HIS A 95 5.81 -2.62 -2.60
CA HIS A 95 5.87 -3.93 -1.93
C HIS A 95 7.30 -4.36 -1.63
N GLY A 96 7.56 -4.73 -0.38
CA GLY A 96 8.84 -5.27 0.07
C GLY A 96 9.90 -4.23 0.43
N LEU A 97 9.67 -2.92 0.20
CA LEU A 97 10.64 -1.89 0.59
C LEU A 97 10.76 -1.76 2.12
N GLU A 98 9.69 -2.04 2.87
CA GLU A 98 9.68 -2.03 4.33
C GLU A 98 10.66 -3.03 4.97
N ILE A 99 11.05 -4.06 4.23
CA ILE A 99 11.94 -5.12 4.75
C ILE A 99 13.29 -4.53 5.14
N ALA A 100 13.85 -3.65 4.30
CA ALA A 100 15.15 -3.01 4.60
C ALA A 100 15.08 -2.16 5.87
N PHE A 101 13.95 -1.49 6.12
CA PHE A 101 13.72 -0.70 7.33
C PHE A 101 13.53 -1.56 8.57
N ALA A 102 12.72 -2.63 8.46
CA ALA A 102 12.46 -3.52 9.59
C ALA A 102 13.74 -4.22 10.09
N PHE A 103 14.67 -4.54 9.19
CA PHE A 103 15.96 -5.13 9.51
C PHE A 103 17.10 -4.11 9.66
N ASN A 104 16.84 -2.84 9.38
CA ASN A 104 17.84 -1.76 9.33
C ASN A 104 19.04 -2.15 8.46
N ASP A 105 18.76 -2.78 7.30
CA ASP A 105 19.77 -3.26 6.35
C ASP A 105 19.41 -2.88 4.92
N PHE A 106 20.07 -1.84 4.42
CA PHE A 106 19.89 -1.29 3.06
C PHE A 106 20.92 -1.83 2.06
N LYS A 107 21.80 -2.76 2.48
CA LYS A 107 22.82 -3.38 1.65
C LYS A 107 22.36 -4.68 1.00
N GLY A 108 21.11 -4.73 0.57
CA GLY A 108 20.48 -5.93 0.05
C GLY A 108 21.26 -6.67 -1.03
N ARG A 109 20.82 -7.88 -1.37
CA ARG A 109 21.43 -8.81 -2.33
C ARG A 109 21.50 -8.27 -3.76
N PHE A 110 20.71 -7.25 -4.06
CA PHE A 110 20.70 -6.52 -5.33
C PHE A 110 21.17 -5.10 -5.06
N ASP A 111 21.86 -4.49 -6.01
CA ASP A 111 22.21 -3.07 -5.93
C ASP A 111 20.94 -2.22 -6.06
N THR A 112 20.30 -1.99 -4.94
CA THR A 112 19.11 -1.12 -4.78
C THR A 112 19.49 0.22 -4.14
N SER A 113 20.77 0.51 -4.03
CA SER A 113 21.28 1.73 -3.38
C SER A 113 20.77 3.02 -4.01
N TYR A 114 20.32 2.97 -5.26
CA TYR A 114 19.71 4.10 -5.96
C TYR A 114 18.24 4.38 -5.57
N ILE A 115 17.59 3.45 -4.86
CA ILE A 115 16.20 3.59 -4.39
C ILE A 115 16.16 4.32 -3.06
N TYR A 116 17.15 4.10 -2.19
CA TYR A 116 17.17 4.65 -0.84
C TYR A 116 17.90 5.99 -0.80
N ALA A 117 17.31 6.97 -0.11
CA ALA A 117 17.87 8.32 0.04
C ALA A 117 19.21 8.33 0.81
N ASN A 118 19.40 7.35 1.72
CA ASN A 118 20.57 7.23 2.61
C ASN A 118 20.78 8.49 3.48
N ASP A 119 19.68 9.07 3.93
CA ASP A 119 19.67 10.26 4.77
C ASP A 119 19.27 9.95 6.24
N GLU A 120 19.31 10.98 7.09
CA GLU A 120 19.00 10.85 8.51
C GLU A 120 17.53 10.43 8.74
N ALA A 121 16.59 10.91 7.93
CA ALA A 121 15.16 10.62 8.07
C ALA A 121 14.86 9.13 7.79
N GLN A 122 15.45 8.58 6.73
CA GLN A 122 15.38 7.16 6.43
C GLN A 122 15.91 6.29 7.57
N PHE A 123 17.10 6.62 8.10
CA PHE A 123 17.68 5.83 9.18
C PHE A 123 16.89 5.96 10.49
N ALA A 124 16.34 7.14 10.79
CA ALA A 124 15.47 7.33 11.96
C ALA A 124 14.19 6.46 11.89
N LEU A 125 13.57 6.37 10.69
CA LEU A 125 12.44 5.47 10.48
C LEU A 125 12.86 4.00 10.65
N ALA A 126 14.00 3.59 10.07
CA ALA A 126 14.51 2.22 10.18
C ALA A 126 14.83 1.84 11.64
N ASP A 127 15.44 2.73 12.41
CA ASP A 127 15.69 2.52 13.83
C ASP A 127 14.41 2.33 14.61
N SER A 128 13.38 3.13 14.32
CA SER A 128 12.07 3.02 14.95
C SER A 128 11.37 1.70 14.60
N MET A 129 11.36 1.32 13.32
CA MET A 129 10.79 0.06 12.86
C MET A 129 11.49 -1.14 13.48
N SER A 130 12.82 -1.20 13.39
CA SER A 130 13.62 -2.27 14.01
C SER A 130 13.35 -2.39 15.50
N SER A 131 13.18 -1.26 16.21
CA SER A 131 12.84 -1.22 17.64
C SER A 131 11.46 -1.85 17.93
N TYR A 132 10.44 -1.56 17.14
CA TYR A 132 9.11 -2.18 17.27
C TYR A 132 9.15 -3.69 17.01
N TRP A 133 9.79 -4.12 15.92
CA TRP A 133 9.89 -5.56 15.59
C TRP A 133 10.65 -6.33 16.65
N THR A 134 11.72 -5.75 17.22
CA THR A 134 12.48 -6.37 18.31
C THR A 134 11.64 -6.48 19.58
N ALA A 135 10.89 -5.44 19.95
CA ALA A 135 10.00 -5.47 21.11
C ALA A 135 8.90 -6.54 20.94
N PHE A 136 8.28 -6.60 19.77
CA PHE A 136 7.27 -7.60 19.43
C PHE A 136 7.85 -9.03 19.48
N ALA A 137 9.01 -9.27 18.92
CA ALA A 137 9.66 -10.57 18.93
C ALA A 137 9.96 -11.04 20.36
N ALA A 138 10.29 -10.12 21.27
CA ALA A 138 10.63 -10.43 22.66
C ALA A 138 9.39 -10.65 23.55
N SER A 139 8.30 -9.92 23.33
CA SER A 139 7.15 -9.86 24.26
C SER A 139 5.80 -10.21 23.63
N GLY A 140 5.70 -10.18 22.30
CA GLY A 140 4.43 -10.27 21.60
C GLY A 140 3.65 -8.94 21.55
N ASP A 141 4.27 -7.84 22.00
CA ASP A 141 3.73 -6.49 22.00
C ASP A 141 4.78 -5.50 21.47
N PRO A 142 4.54 -4.77 20.39
CA PRO A 142 5.48 -3.77 19.90
C PRO A 142 5.55 -2.54 20.81
N GLY A 143 4.47 -2.22 21.54
CA GLY A 143 4.38 -1.19 22.55
C GLY A 143 4.96 0.16 22.11
N ARG A 144 5.98 0.63 22.80
CA ARG A 144 6.77 1.82 22.47
C ARG A 144 8.17 1.48 21.95
N GLY A 145 8.30 0.34 21.27
CA GLY A 145 9.61 -0.17 20.83
C GLY A 145 10.47 -0.70 21.99
N GLN A 146 11.66 -1.17 21.65
CA GLN A 146 12.56 -1.81 22.59
C GLN A 146 12.98 -0.89 23.76
N ASN A 147 13.18 0.40 23.48
CA ASN A 147 13.65 1.38 24.45
C ASN A 147 12.52 2.17 25.13
N GLY A 148 11.25 1.96 24.75
CA GLY A 148 10.11 2.67 25.31
C GLY A 148 9.95 4.12 24.84
N GLU A 149 10.66 4.54 23.81
CA GLU A 149 10.73 5.93 23.34
C GLU A 149 9.84 6.21 22.12
N GLN A 150 9.41 5.15 21.41
CA GLN A 150 8.62 5.27 20.19
C GLN A 150 7.16 5.68 20.46
N VAL A 151 6.46 6.10 19.41
CA VAL A 151 5.00 6.29 19.43
C VAL A 151 4.33 4.98 19.86
N PRO A 152 3.31 4.98 20.76
CA PRO A 152 2.68 3.73 21.16
C PRO A 152 1.97 3.06 20.00
N TRP A 153 2.40 1.84 19.64
CA TRP A 153 1.70 1.01 18.66
C TRP A 153 0.59 0.23 19.35
N LEU A 154 -0.64 0.69 19.19
CA LEU A 154 -1.81 0.13 19.85
C LEU A 154 -2.35 -1.09 19.09
N ALA A 155 -2.88 -2.07 19.83
CA ALA A 155 -3.59 -3.18 19.21
C ALA A 155 -4.85 -2.70 18.50
N TRP A 156 -5.22 -3.39 17.43
CA TRP A 156 -6.39 -3.10 16.60
C TRP A 156 -7.66 -2.87 17.42
N GLY A 157 -8.27 -1.73 17.22
CA GLY A 157 -9.52 -1.32 17.89
C GLY A 157 -9.33 -0.65 19.24
N THR A 158 -8.12 -0.63 19.80
CA THR A 158 -7.83 0.10 21.04
C THR A 158 -8.01 1.59 20.80
N ASP A 159 -8.83 2.26 21.61
CA ASP A 159 -9.16 3.69 21.49
C ASP A 159 -9.62 4.10 20.07
N GLY A 160 -10.26 3.17 19.34
CA GLY A 160 -10.71 3.40 17.97
C GLY A 160 -9.60 3.33 16.91
N LYS A 161 -8.35 3.15 17.33
CA LYS A 161 -7.21 3.08 16.41
C LYS A 161 -7.15 1.76 15.64
N ARG A 162 -6.58 1.80 14.45
CA ARG A 162 -6.43 0.66 13.56
C ARG A 162 -4.95 0.36 13.31
N SER A 163 -4.28 1.12 12.48
CA SER A 163 -2.92 0.86 12.06
C SER A 163 -1.95 1.93 12.54
N ILE A 164 -0.71 1.53 12.81
CA ILE A 164 0.37 2.50 12.88
C ILE A 164 0.79 2.84 11.44
N ILE A 165 0.94 4.12 11.16
CA ILE A 165 1.56 4.60 9.94
C ILE A 165 3.04 4.74 10.22
N LEU A 166 3.85 4.17 9.33
CA LEU A 166 5.31 4.17 9.41
C LEU A 166 5.85 4.99 8.24
N ASP A 167 6.11 6.24 8.53
CA ASP A 167 6.57 7.22 7.57
C ASP A 167 7.79 7.99 8.12
N SER A 168 8.54 8.64 7.26
CA SER A 168 9.71 9.39 7.67
C SER A 168 9.34 10.69 8.38
N PRO A 169 10.22 11.21 9.25
CA PRO A 169 10.01 12.51 9.89
C PRO A 169 9.97 13.68 8.89
N ALA A 170 10.43 13.46 7.66
CA ALA A 170 10.42 14.48 6.61
C ALA A 170 9.00 14.73 6.07
N ASP A 171 8.11 13.74 6.19
CA ASP A 171 6.71 13.86 5.79
C ASP A 171 5.79 13.88 7.04
N GLN A 172 5.05 12.83 7.35
CA GLN A 172 4.10 12.83 8.48
C GLN A 172 4.67 12.15 9.73
N GLY A 173 5.73 11.39 9.60
CA GLY A 173 6.31 10.61 10.67
C GLY A 173 5.45 9.41 11.08
N ILE A 174 5.71 8.93 12.31
CA ILE A 174 5.03 7.75 12.85
C ILE A 174 3.83 8.17 13.70
N PHE A 175 2.64 7.64 13.38
CA PHE A 175 1.41 7.90 14.15
C PHE A 175 0.40 6.77 14.06
N MET A 176 -0.56 6.72 15.01
CA MET A 176 -1.69 5.79 14.97
C MET A 176 -2.86 6.37 14.16
N ASP A 177 -3.24 5.68 13.10
CA ASP A 177 -4.39 5.97 12.26
C ASP A 177 -5.64 5.20 12.71
N ASP A 178 -6.82 5.76 12.47
CA ASP A 178 -8.12 5.16 12.78
C ASP A 178 -8.86 4.64 11.53
N GLN A 179 -8.24 4.79 10.35
CA GLN A 179 -8.86 4.41 9.09
C GLN A 179 -8.82 2.90 8.86
N GLU A 180 -9.98 2.35 8.66
CA GLU A 180 -10.20 0.98 8.20
C GLU A 180 -10.70 0.99 6.76
N VAL A 181 -10.23 0.05 5.95
CA VAL A 181 -10.71 -0.13 4.58
C VAL A 181 -11.64 -1.34 4.54
N THR A 182 -12.83 -1.15 4.00
CA THR A 182 -13.79 -2.23 3.73
C THR A 182 -14.10 -2.34 2.24
N ARG A 183 -14.62 -3.48 1.82
CA ARG A 183 -15.07 -3.69 0.42
C ARG A 183 -16.11 -2.71 -0.01
N GLU A 184 -17.05 -2.38 0.88
CA GLU A 184 -18.12 -1.42 0.64
C GLU A 184 -17.55 -0.01 0.41
N GLN A 185 -16.53 0.37 1.19
CA GLN A 185 -15.85 1.65 1.01
C GLN A 185 -15.08 1.70 -0.32
N ILE A 186 -14.36 0.63 -0.70
CA ILE A 186 -13.68 0.55 -1.99
C ILE A 186 -14.69 0.65 -3.14
N ARG A 187 -15.82 -0.06 -3.02
CA ARG A 187 -16.90 -0.04 -3.99
C ARG A 187 -17.48 1.36 -4.15
N ALA A 188 -17.84 2.00 -3.04
CA ALA A 188 -18.39 3.35 -3.06
C ALA A 188 -17.37 4.37 -3.63
N ALA A 189 -16.10 4.24 -3.25
CA ALA A 189 -15.03 5.08 -3.78
C ALA A 189 -14.89 4.92 -5.30
N LEU A 190 -14.86 3.67 -5.80
CA LEU A 190 -14.70 3.40 -7.23
C LEU A 190 -15.90 3.90 -8.08
N ILE A 191 -17.12 3.81 -7.53
CA ILE A 191 -18.33 4.30 -8.20
C ILE A 191 -18.32 5.83 -8.30
N ASN A 192 -17.91 6.52 -7.24
CA ASN A 192 -18.02 7.97 -7.08
C ASN A 192 -16.71 8.74 -7.38
N ASP A 193 -15.68 8.08 -7.88
CA ASP A 193 -14.40 8.74 -8.19
C ASP A 193 -14.48 9.49 -9.52
N ASP A 194 -14.57 10.80 -9.47
CA ASP A 194 -14.60 11.66 -10.66
C ASP A 194 -13.23 11.82 -11.33
N GLY A 195 -12.17 11.26 -10.74
CA GLY A 195 -10.79 11.35 -11.26
C GLY A 195 -10.47 10.38 -12.39
N PHE A 196 -11.42 9.53 -12.83
CA PHE A 196 -11.18 8.64 -13.96
C PHE A 196 -11.26 9.42 -15.30
N VAL A 197 -10.14 9.45 -16.02
CA VAL A 197 -10.08 9.98 -17.39
C VAL A 197 -10.47 8.93 -18.45
N ASP A 198 -10.41 7.64 -18.11
CA ASP A 198 -10.83 6.52 -18.95
C ASP A 198 -11.78 5.60 -18.16
N GLU A 199 -13.05 5.63 -18.55
CA GLU A 199 -14.07 4.76 -17.97
C GLU A 199 -13.79 3.26 -18.21
N THR A 200 -13.05 2.92 -19.27
CA THR A 200 -12.58 1.54 -19.50
C THR A 200 -11.67 1.08 -18.37
N LEU A 201 -10.84 1.98 -17.84
CA LEU A 201 -9.98 1.70 -16.70
C LEU A 201 -10.79 1.42 -15.43
N ARG A 202 -11.82 2.23 -15.15
CA ARG A 202 -12.75 2.00 -14.04
C ARG A 202 -13.38 0.61 -14.11
N CYS A 203 -13.85 0.21 -15.28
CA CYS A 203 -14.44 -1.12 -15.51
C CYS A 203 -13.42 -2.25 -15.22
N LYS A 204 -12.18 -2.08 -15.70
CA LYS A 204 -11.10 -3.06 -15.45
C LYS A 204 -10.75 -3.16 -13.97
N ILE A 205 -10.65 -2.03 -13.27
CA ILE A 205 -10.39 -1.98 -11.84
C ILE A 205 -11.50 -2.68 -11.05
N TYR A 206 -12.77 -2.43 -11.42
CA TYR A 206 -13.91 -3.11 -10.80
C TYR A 206 -13.80 -4.63 -10.89
N VAL A 207 -13.55 -5.17 -12.08
CA VAL A 207 -13.39 -6.61 -12.31
C VAL A 207 -12.20 -7.19 -11.55
N ARG A 208 -11.10 -6.43 -11.44
CA ARG A 208 -9.91 -6.85 -10.68
C ARG A 208 -10.17 -6.90 -9.18
N THR A 209 -10.91 -5.93 -8.68
CA THR A 209 -11.17 -5.76 -7.25
C THR A 209 -12.26 -6.70 -6.74
N PHE A 210 -13.34 -6.84 -7.51
CA PHE A 210 -14.51 -7.61 -7.10
C PHE A 210 -14.62 -8.89 -7.94
N ARG A 211 -14.50 -10.05 -7.29
CA ARG A 211 -14.53 -11.36 -7.95
C ARG A 211 -15.50 -12.31 -7.25
N GLY A 212 -15.94 -13.34 -7.95
CA GLY A 212 -16.86 -14.33 -7.41
C GLY A 212 -18.14 -13.68 -6.91
N ASP A 213 -18.50 -13.94 -5.67
CA ASP A 213 -19.72 -13.43 -5.04
C ASP A 213 -19.70 -11.91 -4.79
N ASP A 214 -18.51 -11.29 -4.81
CA ASP A 214 -18.37 -9.83 -4.68
C ASP A 214 -18.67 -9.08 -5.97
N PHE A 215 -18.69 -9.76 -7.13
CA PHE A 215 -18.99 -9.15 -8.41
C PHE A 215 -20.50 -9.00 -8.59
N ILE A 216 -20.99 -7.76 -8.74
CA ILE A 216 -22.41 -7.46 -8.94
C ILE A 216 -22.61 -7.03 -10.39
N PRO A 217 -23.22 -7.90 -11.26
CA PRO A 217 -23.37 -7.61 -12.69
C PRO A 217 -24.15 -6.34 -13.01
N SER A 218 -25.20 -6.05 -12.25
CA SER A 218 -26.02 -4.85 -12.45
C SER A 218 -25.27 -3.56 -12.10
N GLU A 219 -24.44 -3.59 -11.06
CA GLU A 219 -23.60 -2.47 -10.67
C GLU A 219 -22.50 -2.25 -11.71
N TYR A 220 -21.80 -3.32 -12.10
CA TYR A 220 -20.80 -3.26 -13.16
C TYR A 220 -21.35 -2.64 -14.43
N ALA A 221 -22.53 -3.08 -14.87
CA ALA A 221 -23.16 -2.56 -16.07
C ALA A 221 -23.58 -1.08 -15.99
N ALA A 222 -23.74 -0.54 -14.78
CA ALA A 222 -24.08 0.87 -14.57
C ALA A 222 -22.86 1.80 -14.46
N LEU A 223 -21.66 1.24 -14.21
CA LEU A 223 -20.44 2.03 -14.07
C LEU A 223 -20.11 2.82 -15.32
N GLY A 224 -19.51 4.01 -15.12
CA GLY A 224 -19.08 4.88 -16.21
C GLY A 224 -20.22 5.26 -17.12
N ASP A 225 -21.36 5.68 -16.56
CA ASP A 225 -22.59 5.99 -17.28
C ASP A 225 -23.04 4.86 -18.22
N GLY A 226 -22.80 3.62 -17.81
CA GLY A 226 -23.15 2.42 -18.55
C GLY A 226 -22.09 1.94 -19.57
N SER A 227 -20.93 2.57 -19.63
CA SER A 227 -19.83 2.19 -20.53
C SER A 227 -19.33 0.77 -20.29
N CYS A 228 -19.30 0.33 -19.01
CA CYS A 228 -18.84 -1.01 -18.65
C CYS A 228 -19.71 -2.14 -19.19
N ARG A 229 -20.97 -1.87 -19.58
CA ARG A 229 -21.86 -2.85 -20.20
C ARG A 229 -21.28 -3.44 -21.49
N ASN A 230 -20.47 -2.67 -22.20
CA ASN A 230 -19.87 -3.06 -23.46
C ASN A 230 -18.53 -3.81 -23.30
N ILE A 231 -18.04 -3.96 -22.06
CA ILE A 231 -16.78 -4.63 -21.75
C ILE A 231 -17.09 -5.97 -21.08
N ASN A 232 -16.69 -7.07 -21.73
CA ASN A 232 -16.87 -8.40 -21.15
C ASN A 232 -15.91 -8.59 -19.98
N PRO A 233 -16.38 -8.77 -18.73
CA PRO A 233 -15.54 -8.95 -17.56
C PRO A 233 -14.54 -10.10 -17.70
N SER A 234 -14.89 -11.17 -18.42
CA SER A 234 -14.01 -12.35 -18.60
C SER A 234 -12.81 -12.07 -19.49
N THR A 235 -12.82 -10.97 -20.27
CA THR A 235 -11.69 -10.58 -21.14
C THR A 235 -10.70 -9.64 -20.46
N VAL A 236 -10.99 -9.20 -19.23
CA VAL A 236 -10.09 -8.32 -18.48
C VAL A 236 -8.89 -9.14 -17.99
N SER A 237 -7.72 -8.88 -18.60
CA SER A 237 -6.46 -9.48 -18.17
C SER A 237 -6.03 -8.92 -16.82
N PHE A 238 -5.48 -9.77 -15.96
CA PHE A 238 -5.03 -9.40 -14.62
C PHE A 238 -3.54 -9.03 -14.57
N PHE A 239 -2.76 -9.46 -15.55
CA PHE A 239 -1.32 -9.10 -15.75
C PHE A 239 -0.92 -9.37 -17.20
#